data_de5261cc7b7f5ee7a4cb26b27bd8c8a3
#
_entry.id   de5261cc7b7f5ee7a4cb26b27bd8c8a3
#
_cell.length_a   1.000
_cell.length_b   1.000
_cell.length_c   1.000
_cell.angle_alpha   90.00
_cell.angle_beta   90.00
_cell.angle_gamma   90.00
#
_symmetry.space_group_name_H-M   'P 1'
#
loop_
_entity.id
_entity.type
_entity.pdbx_description
1 polymer ?
#
loop_
_entity_poly.entity_id
_entity_poly.type
_entity_poly.pdbx_seq_one_letter_code
_entity_poly.pdbx_strand_id
1 'polypeptide(L)'
;MILGICSAPEVLEVMRIIKIVLTIIKIAVPIILIIFGMITYIRAILNPDDNRINKANKTIVNMLIAAASIFLIPTIVENIFNIVGSNSNDIIDCFKNGNKMGVIDAYIERIESSFSKTDYNNALRYINNVNDKKVNKEVQIKRLEKYKVYVDIVSEIDSLNKNNFISKSKSIESKIDSITDPEIKNKISKIYENAIKNKNLNVSNYPVNPDDSLYQNLKTLEGKSLKDLLNENGSSISELNDKILTGVRAAGVGSREATVYSAMTLIGTVAEYGYKLPYYWGGTYQKMGVNPKWGDNVGPSATSRGGNTYYYGGMDCSGFFNWAVSQGMQKTAVWYDDKPKIELSGKSTAVCKIGDALSCPGHIALIVGIDEANKRYIIAEENSGLSLSSIPFNGSRYYGDEQYFCESLSDKYTN
;
A
#
# COMPACT_ATOMS: atom_id res chain seq x y z
N MET A 1 -13.99 11.41 -1.01
CA MET A 1 -14.18 12.87 -1.09
C MET A 1 -13.67 13.29 -2.46
N ILE A 2 -14.56 13.70 -3.38
CA ILE A 2 -14.15 14.24 -4.68
C ILE A 2 -13.57 15.61 -4.34
N LEU A 3 -12.25 15.74 -4.40
CA LEU A 3 -11.57 17.03 -4.35
C LEU A 3 -12.20 17.89 -5.46
N GLY A 4 -12.78 19.04 -5.12
CA GLY A 4 -13.39 19.93 -6.08
C GLY A 4 -12.40 20.28 -7.19
N ILE A 5 -12.88 20.54 -8.39
CA ILE A 5 -12.04 20.91 -9.57
C ILE A 5 -11.04 22.01 -9.23
N CYS A 6 -11.34 22.85 -8.25
CA CYS A 6 -10.53 23.97 -7.76
C CYS A 6 -9.41 23.62 -6.79
N SER A 7 -9.32 22.40 -6.34
CA SER A 7 -8.17 21.95 -5.52
C SER A 7 -6.94 21.57 -6.36
N ALA A 8 -7.08 21.55 -7.69
CA ALA A 8 -5.97 21.29 -8.58
C ALA A 8 -5.16 22.59 -8.84
N PRO A 9 -3.87 22.66 -8.48
CA PRO A 9 -3.02 23.83 -8.68
C PRO A 9 -3.00 24.32 -10.13
N GLU A 10 -3.07 23.38 -11.06
CA GLU A 10 -3.08 23.66 -12.51
C GLU A 10 -4.34 24.41 -12.93
N VAL A 11 -5.50 24.05 -12.38
CA VAL A 11 -6.77 24.74 -12.64
C VAL A 11 -6.75 26.15 -12.07
N LEU A 12 -6.25 26.32 -10.86
CA LEU A 12 -6.13 27.63 -10.23
C LEU A 12 -5.17 28.54 -11.01
N GLU A 13 -4.09 28.02 -11.58
CA GLU A 13 -3.17 28.78 -12.42
C GLU A 13 -3.85 29.24 -13.74
N VAL A 14 -4.64 28.39 -14.37
CA VAL A 14 -5.45 28.76 -15.54
C VAL A 14 -6.47 29.84 -15.16
N MET A 15 -7.17 29.72 -14.04
CA MET A 15 -8.12 30.73 -13.55
C MET A 15 -7.43 32.06 -13.27
N ARG A 16 -6.20 32.03 -12.75
CA ARG A 16 -5.36 33.23 -12.57
C ARG A 16 -5.07 33.93 -13.89
N ILE A 17 -4.70 33.19 -14.93
CA ILE A 17 -4.45 33.72 -16.26
C ILE A 17 -5.71 34.37 -16.85
N ILE A 18 -6.85 33.66 -16.77
CA ILE A 18 -8.16 34.15 -17.20
C ILE A 18 -8.48 35.47 -16.49
N LYS A 19 -8.28 35.57 -15.20
CA LYS A 19 -8.52 36.74 -14.38
C LYS A 19 -7.66 37.94 -14.85
N ILE A 20 -6.39 37.70 -15.17
CA ILE A 20 -5.48 38.74 -15.72
C ILE A 20 -5.98 39.24 -17.09
N VAL A 21 -6.34 38.31 -17.99
CA VAL A 21 -6.85 38.63 -19.32
C VAL A 21 -8.13 39.45 -19.21
N LEU A 22 -9.10 39.05 -18.38
CA LEU A 22 -10.32 39.80 -18.16
C LEU A 22 -10.07 41.21 -17.58
N THR A 23 -9.06 41.35 -16.71
CA THR A 23 -8.67 42.66 -16.15
C THR A 23 -8.09 43.55 -17.22
N ILE A 24 -7.24 43.03 -18.11
CA ILE A 24 -6.68 43.76 -19.25
C ILE A 24 -7.80 44.21 -20.19
N ILE A 25 -8.74 43.34 -20.51
CA ILE A 25 -9.90 43.64 -21.35
C ILE A 25 -10.73 44.77 -20.74
N LYS A 26 -11.03 44.72 -19.43
CA LYS A 26 -11.79 45.74 -18.71
C LYS A 26 -11.13 47.13 -18.79
N ILE A 27 -9.82 47.22 -18.86
CA ILE A 27 -9.09 48.49 -18.97
C ILE A 27 -8.93 48.93 -20.45
N ALA A 28 -8.56 47.99 -21.33
CA ALA A 28 -8.25 48.30 -22.73
C ALA A 28 -9.50 48.68 -23.55
N VAL A 29 -10.63 47.98 -23.30
CA VAL A 29 -11.86 48.21 -24.09
C VAL A 29 -12.38 49.64 -23.97
N PRO A 30 -12.56 50.25 -22.75
CA PRO A 30 -12.96 51.66 -22.66
C PRO A 30 -12.03 52.62 -23.34
N ILE A 31 -10.72 52.42 -23.21
CA ILE A 31 -9.72 53.29 -23.83
C ILE A 31 -9.83 53.25 -25.39
N ILE A 32 -9.93 52.06 -25.93
CA ILE A 32 -10.10 51.85 -27.37
C ILE A 32 -11.40 52.49 -27.87
N LEU A 33 -12.48 52.33 -27.13
CA LEU A 33 -13.78 52.92 -27.49
C LEU A 33 -13.77 54.46 -27.49
N ILE A 34 -13.10 55.05 -26.47
CA ILE A 34 -12.95 56.49 -26.41
C ILE A 34 -12.17 56.98 -27.63
N ILE A 35 -11.04 56.34 -27.95
CA ILE A 35 -10.21 56.70 -29.11
C ILE A 35 -10.99 56.60 -30.44
N PHE A 36 -11.67 55.44 -30.65
CA PHE A 36 -12.48 55.22 -31.86
C PHE A 36 -13.67 56.16 -31.93
N GLY A 37 -14.33 56.43 -30.78
CA GLY A 37 -15.40 57.38 -30.67
C GLY A 37 -14.95 58.78 -31.08
N MET A 38 -13.83 59.27 -30.55
CA MET A 38 -13.27 60.55 -30.92
C MET A 38 -12.95 60.65 -32.41
N ILE A 39 -12.26 59.64 -32.98
CA ILE A 39 -11.93 59.60 -34.40
C ILE A 39 -13.21 59.64 -35.26
N THR A 40 -14.23 58.89 -34.87
CA THR A 40 -15.52 58.83 -35.59
C THR A 40 -16.22 60.17 -35.56
N TYR A 41 -16.26 60.88 -34.41
CA TYR A 41 -16.82 62.21 -34.29
C TYR A 41 -16.00 63.30 -35.07
N ILE A 42 -14.68 63.28 -34.95
CA ILE A 42 -13.83 64.22 -35.71
C ILE A 42 -14.08 64.08 -37.19
N ARG A 43 -14.16 62.87 -37.74
CA ARG A 43 -14.47 62.63 -39.16
C ARG A 43 -15.86 63.11 -39.55
N ALA A 44 -16.87 63.03 -38.67
CA ALA A 44 -18.21 63.51 -38.92
C ALA A 44 -18.30 65.03 -38.88
N ILE A 45 -17.50 65.73 -38.03
CA ILE A 45 -17.44 67.23 -37.95
C ILE A 45 -16.67 67.83 -39.07
N LEU A 46 -15.55 67.23 -39.50
CA LEU A 46 -14.72 67.76 -40.61
C LEU A 46 -15.40 67.73 -42.00
N ASN A 47 -16.44 66.83 -42.12
CA ASN A 47 -17.25 66.79 -43.37
C ASN A 47 -18.73 66.77 -42.97
N PRO A 48 -19.34 67.86 -42.63
CA PRO A 48 -20.69 67.95 -42.12
C PRO A 48 -21.71 67.56 -43.17
N ASP A 49 -22.33 66.37 -42.97
CA ASP A 49 -23.46 65.84 -43.72
C ASP A 49 -24.34 65.16 -42.65
N ASP A 50 -25.62 65.51 -42.60
CA ASP A 50 -26.59 64.97 -41.60
C ASP A 50 -26.60 63.47 -41.56
N ASN A 51 -26.39 62.80 -42.68
CA ASN A 51 -26.29 61.35 -42.73
C ASN A 51 -25.01 60.81 -42.05
N ARG A 52 -23.89 61.58 -42.07
CA ARG A 52 -22.66 61.12 -41.41
C ARG A 52 -22.70 61.30 -39.90
N ILE A 53 -23.34 62.36 -39.40
CA ILE A 53 -23.52 62.61 -37.97
C ILE A 53 -24.43 61.52 -37.38
N ASN A 54 -25.53 61.20 -38.07
CA ASN A 54 -26.43 60.10 -37.65
C ASN A 54 -25.73 58.73 -37.68
N LYS A 55 -24.92 58.48 -38.68
CA LYS A 55 -24.08 57.25 -38.72
C LYS A 55 -23.07 57.18 -37.60
N ALA A 56 -22.40 58.30 -37.28
CA ALA A 56 -21.46 58.35 -36.16
C ALA A 56 -22.15 58.05 -34.82
N ASN A 57 -23.29 58.68 -34.56
CA ASN A 57 -24.10 58.42 -33.36
C ASN A 57 -24.50 56.98 -33.25
N LYS A 58 -25.01 56.38 -34.33
CA LYS A 58 -25.40 54.97 -34.33
C LYS A 58 -24.19 54.06 -34.06
N THR A 59 -23.04 54.35 -34.64
CA THR A 59 -21.81 53.60 -34.41
C THR A 59 -21.36 53.68 -32.96
N ILE A 60 -21.42 54.85 -32.33
CA ILE A 60 -21.05 55.02 -30.92
C ILE A 60 -22.03 54.30 -29.98
N VAL A 61 -23.32 54.40 -30.25
CA VAL A 61 -24.33 53.67 -29.48
C VAL A 61 -24.10 52.15 -29.54
N ASN A 62 -23.83 51.62 -30.73
CA ASN A 62 -23.50 50.19 -30.88
C ASN A 62 -22.22 49.79 -30.16
N MET A 63 -21.20 50.63 -30.18
CA MET A 63 -19.93 50.43 -29.43
C MET A 63 -20.19 50.43 -27.92
N LEU A 64 -21.02 51.36 -27.41
CA LEU A 64 -21.38 51.41 -26.00
C LEU A 64 -22.18 50.18 -25.56
N ILE A 65 -23.09 49.70 -26.41
CA ILE A 65 -23.85 48.46 -26.13
C ILE A 65 -22.89 47.26 -26.09
N ALA A 66 -21.97 47.15 -27.08
CA ALA A 66 -20.99 46.10 -27.10
C ALA A 66 -20.07 46.10 -25.85
N ALA A 67 -19.62 47.31 -25.45
CA ALA A 67 -18.86 47.47 -24.21
C ALA A 67 -19.63 47.03 -22.98
N ALA A 68 -20.84 47.53 -22.83
CA ALA A 68 -21.71 47.15 -21.72
C ALA A 68 -21.89 45.61 -21.65
N SER A 69 -22.10 44.96 -22.80
CA SER A 69 -22.19 43.51 -22.91
C SER A 69 -20.93 42.82 -22.38
N ILE A 70 -19.74 43.27 -22.77
CA ILE A 70 -18.45 42.71 -22.29
C ILE A 70 -18.30 42.87 -20.77
N PHE A 71 -18.75 43.97 -20.18
CA PHE A 71 -18.70 44.20 -18.75
C PHE A 71 -19.74 43.36 -17.98
N LEU A 72 -20.89 43.06 -18.61
CA LEU A 72 -21.97 42.29 -17.99
C LEU A 72 -21.73 40.76 -18.05
N ILE A 73 -20.96 40.27 -19.02
CA ILE A 73 -20.68 38.84 -19.19
C ILE A 73 -20.22 38.16 -17.86
N PRO A 74 -19.21 38.66 -17.15
CA PRO A 74 -18.78 38.03 -15.88
C PRO A 74 -19.91 37.97 -14.83
N THR A 75 -20.70 39.02 -14.72
CA THR A 75 -21.84 39.12 -13.78
C THR A 75 -23.00 38.19 -14.17
N ILE A 76 -23.27 38.09 -15.49
CA ILE A 76 -24.30 37.18 -16.01
C ILE A 76 -23.86 35.72 -15.78
N VAL A 77 -22.61 35.41 -16.07
CA VAL A 77 -22.02 34.08 -15.84
C VAL A 77 -22.10 33.71 -14.35
N GLU A 78 -21.72 34.63 -13.45
CA GLU A 78 -21.82 34.44 -12.01
C GLU A 78 -23.26 34.17 -11.56
N ASN A 79 -24.24 34.92 -12.07
CA ASN A 79 -25.64 34.73 -11.76
C ASN A 79 -26.22 33.42 -12.34
N ILE A 80 -25.85 33.03 -13.57
CA ILE A 80 -26.26 31.75 -14.15
C ILE A 80 -25.73 30.59 -13.32
N PHE A 81 -24.48 30.63 -12.91
CA PHE A 81 -23.92 29.61 -12.03
C PHE A 81 -24.62 29.54 -10.66
N ASN A 82 -25.02 30.67 -10.10
CA ASN A 82 -25.79 30.71 -8.85
C ASN A 82 -27.20 30.14 -9.00
N ILE A 83 -27.82 30.20 -10.19
CA ILE A 83 -29.18 29.70 -10.47
C ILE A 83 -29.18 28.21 -10.82
N VAL A 84 -28.15 27.73 -11.52
CA VAL A 84 -28.08 26.36 -12.05
C VAL A 84 -27.74 25.31 -10.95
N GLY A 85 -27.39 25.74 -9.73
CA GLY A 85 -27.34 24.89 -8.54
C GLY A 85 -25.98 24.35 -8.14
N SER A 86 -25.96 23.62 -7.12
CA SER A 86 -25.00 23.18 -6.10
C SER A 86 -23.53 22.88 -6.46
N ASN A 87 -23.12 22.84 -7.70
CA ASN A 87 -21.72 22.70 -8.14
C ASN A 87 -21.09 24.03 -8.63
N SER A 88 -21.84 25.10 -8.64
CA SER A 88 -21.37 26.43 -9.13
C SER A 88 -20.44 27.13 -8.16
N ASN A 89 -20.56 26.85 -6.86
CA ASN A 89 -19.69 27.44 -5.85
C ASN A 89 -18.21 27.08 -6.12
N ASP A 90 -17.94 25.88 -6.61
CA ASP A 90 -16.58 25.41 -6.90
C ASP A 90 -15.88 26.28 -7.98
N ILE A 91 -16.59 26.66 -9.05
CA ILE A 91 -16.00 27.47 -10.13
C ILE A 91 -15.80 28.91 -9.69
N ILE A 92 -16.74 29.49 -8.93
CA ILE A 92 -16.63 30.82 -8.36
C ILE A 92 -15.48 30.87 -7.34
N ASP A 93 -15.33 29.87 -6.54
CA ASP A 93 -14.23 29.74 -5.60
C ASP A 93 -12.91 29.54 -6.29
N CYS A 94 -12.85 28.79 -7.41
CA CYS A 94 -11.68 28.74 -8.29
C CYS A 94 -11.28 30.13 -8.77
N PHE A 95 -12.26 30.92 -9.24
CA PHE A 95 -11.99 32.24 -9.76
C PHE A 95 -11.55 33.21 -8.67
N LYS A 96 -12.14 33.14 -7.47
CA LYS A 96 -11.76 33.93 -6.31
C LYS A 96 -10.35 33.57 -5.82
N ASN A 97 -10.07 32.26 -5.72
CA ASN A 97 -8.81 31.71 -5.20
C ASN A 97 -7.71 31.58 -6.28
N GLY A 98 -8.03 31.87 -7.55
CA GLY A 98 -7.07 31.95 -8.65
C GLY A 98 -6.07 33.09 -8.48
N ASN A 99 -5.27 33.00 -7.41
CA ASN A 99 -4.16 33.90 -7.11
C ASN A 99 -2.95 33.04 -6.70
N LYS A 100 -1.79 33.65 -6.54
CA LYS A 100 -0.54 32.93 -6.26
C LYS A 100 -0.55 32.22 -4.91
N MET A 101 -1.24 32.76 -3.92
CA MET A 101 -1.42 32.10 -2.61
C MET A 101 -2.34 30.89 -2.73
N GLY A 102 -3.47 31.01 -3.42
CA GLY A 102 -4.39 29.89 -3.62
C GLY A 102 -3.74 28.71 -4.34
N VAL A 103 -2.85 28.96 -5.30
CA VAL A 103 -2.05 27.90 -5.96
C VAL A 103 -1.12 27.21 -4.96
N ILE A 104 -0.47 27.98 -4.08
CA ILE A 104 0.39 27.40 -3.01
C ILE A 104 -0.43 26.56 -2.05
N ASP A 105 -1.58 27.06 -1.60
CA ASP A 105 -2.47 26.36 -0.69
C ASP A 105 -2.99 25.05 -1.30
N ALA A 106 -3.35 25.04 -2.59
CA ALA A 106 -3.75 23.83 -3.30
C ALA A 106 -2.62 22.79 -3.42
N TYR A 107 -1.37 23.22 -3.61
CA TYR A 107 -0.23 22.31 -3.54
C TYR A 107 -0.06 21.71 -2.15
N ILE A 108 -0.22 22.49 -1.09
CA ILE A 108 -0.13 22.01 0.29
C ILE A 108 -1.23 20.97 0.57
N GLU A 109 -2.47 21.22 0.19
CA GLU A 109 -3.58 20.27 0.33
C GLU A 109 -3.30 18.95 -0.42
N ARG A 110 -2.76 19.01 -1.64
CA ARG A 110 -2.37 17.80 -2.38
C ARG A 110 -1.27 17.04 -1.66
N ILE A 111 -0.28 17.74 -1.11
CA ILE A 111 0.79 17.11 -0.34
C ILE A 111 0.23 16.48 0.94
N GLU A 112 -0.68 17.14 1.66
CA GLU A 112 -1.35 16.59 2.84
C GLU A 112 -2.18 15.33 2.53
N SER A 113 -2.72 15.23 1.32
CA SER A 113 -3.53 14.09 0.90
C SER A 113 -2.71 12.88 0.48
N SER A 114 -1.55 13.08 -0.16
CA SER A 114 -0.79 12.03 -0.84
C SER A 114 0.66 11.89 -0.39
N PHE A 115 1.23 12.91 0.26
CA PHE A 115 2.67 13.06 0.54
C PHE A 115 3.58 12.84 -0.68
N SER A 116 3.07 13.21 -1.86
CA SER A 116 3.76 13.02 -3.13
C SER A 116 5.02 13.87 -3.24
N LYS A 117 6.17 13.22 -3.55
CA LYS A 117 7.44 13.90 -3.82
C LYS A 117 7.36 14.83 -5.04
N THR A 118 6.57 14.45 -6.04
CA THR A 118 6.35 15.26 -7.24
C THR A 118 5.62 16.56 -6.90
N ASP A 119 4.54 16.48 -6.11
CA ASP A 119 3.77 17.65 -5.69
C ASP A 119 4.60 18.56 -4.77
N TYR A 120 5.40 17.98 -3.87
CA TYR A 120 6.33 18.73 -3.02
C TYR A 120 7.35 19.53 -3.87
N ASN A 121 7.98 18.89 -4.84
CA ASN A 121 8.95 19.54 -5.72
C ASN A 121 8.30 20.61 -6.61
N ASN A 122 7.09 20.36 -7.09
CA ASN A 122 6.33 21.35 -7.88
C ASN A 122 5.95 22.56 -7.02
N ALA A 123 5.50 22.36 -5.79
CA ALA A 123 5.21 23.42 -4.84
C ALA A 123 6.46 24.26 -4.54
N LEU A 124 7.58 23.61 -4.23
CA LEU A 124 8.84 24.29 -3.95
C LEU A 124 9.32 25.13 -5.15
N ARG A 125 9.26 24.54 -6.37
CA ARG A 125 9.60 25.25 -7.61
C ARG A 125 8.67 26.44 -7.85
N TYR A 126 7.36 26.27 -7.63
CA TYR A 126 6.39 27.35 -7.78
C TYR A 126 6.68 28.49 -6.79
N ILE A 127 6.87 28.20 -5.51
CA ILE A 127 7.18 29.21 -4.47
C ILE A 127 8.46 29.98 -4.83
N ASN A 128 9.52 29.29 -5.25
CA ASN A 128 10.78 29.92 -5.62
C ASN A 128 10.63 30.88 -6.81
N ASN A 129 9.78 30.55 -7.78
CA ASN A 129 9.56 31.32 -9.00
C ASN A 129 8.47 32.40 -8.88
N VAL A 130 7.69 32.40 -7.79
CA VAL A 130 6.68 33.46 -7.57
C VAL A 130 7.35 34.82 -7.43
N ASN A 131 6.99 35.75 -8.32
CA ASN A 131 7.36 37.15 -8.23
C ASN A 131 6.14 37.98 -7.79
N ASP A 132 5.88 38.01 -6.48
CA ASP A 132 4.78 38.76 -5.89
C ASP A 132 5.16 39.21 -4.48
N LYS A 133 5.16 40.54 -4.27
CA LYS A 133 5.52 41.16 -2.98
C LYS A 133 4.55 40.75 -1.84
N LYS A 134 3.34 40.27 -2.17
CA LYS A 134 2.36 39.79 -1.20
C LYS A 134 2.62 38.36 -0.71
N VAL A 135 3.48 37.61 -1.40
CA VAL A 135 3.86 36.25 -1.04
C VAL A 135 5.20 36.25 -0.33
N ASN A 136 5.18 36.03 0.97
CA ASN A 136 6.41 35.83 1.73
C ASN A 136 6.91 34.38 1.47
N LYS A 137 7.91 34.25 0.58
CA LYS A 137 8.47 32.95 0.18
C LYS A 137 8.99 32.13 1.36
N GLU A 138 9.67 32.78 2.28
CA GLU A 138 10.29 32.12 3.45
C GLU A 138 9.23 31.46 4.34
N VAL A 139 8.12 32.14 4.58
CA VAL A 139 6.97 31.61 5.31
C VAL A 139 6.36 30.40 4.58
N GLN A 140 6.22 30.48 3.25
CA GLN A 140 5.62 29.40 2.48
C GLN A 140 6.56 28.18 2.39
N ILE A 141 7.87 28.38 2.30
CA ILE A 141 8.85 27.29 2.37
C ILE A 141 8.78 26.60 3.75
N LYS A 142 8.72 27.35 4.84
CA LYS A 142 8.54 26.75 6.19
C LYS A 142 7.26 25.94 6.34
N ARG A 143 6.15 26.40 5.71
CA ARG A 143 4.91 25.62 5.68
C ARG A 143 5.12 24.28 4.95
N LEU A 144 5.82 24.30 3.83
CA LEU A 144 6.10 23.12 3.03
C LEU A 144 7.06 22.16 3.73
N GLU A 145 8.08 22.66 4.41
CA GLU A 145 9.09 21.88 5.13
C GLU A 145 8.51 20.97 6.21
N LYS A 146 7.35 21.34 6.80
CA LYS A 146 6.65 20.48 7.77
C LYS A 146 6.29 19.10 7.20
N TYR A 147 6.08 19.01 5.90
CA TYR A 147 5.68 17.77 5.23
C TYR A 147 6.86 16.98 4.67
N LYS A 148 8.07 17.56 4.67
CA LYS A 148 9.24 16.96 4.04
C LYS A 148 9.54 15.56 4.57
N VAL A 149 9.50 15.37 5.88
CA VAL A 149 9.76 14.07 6.51
C VAL A 149 8.76 13.01 6.04
N TYR A 150 7.48 13.36 5.90
CA TYR A 150 6.43 12.44 5.46
C TYR A 150 6.57 12.11 3.96
N VAL A 151 6.90 13.11 3.14
CA VAL A 151 7.21 12.95 1.72
C VAL A 151 8.42 12.04 1.52
N ASP A 152 9.46 12.18 2.33
CA ASP A 152 10.64 11.32 2.27
C ASP A 152 10.27 9.85 2.64
N ILE A 153 9.45 9.62 3.67
CA ILE A 153 8.95 8.29 4.04
C ILE A 153 8.15 7.66 2.89
N VAL A 154 7.18 8.40 2.32
CA VAL A 154 6.37 7.90 1.20
C VAL A 154 7.23 7.64 -0.04
N SER A 155 8.22 8.48 -0.32
CA SER A 155 9.18 8.24 -1.41
C SER A 155 10.01 6.96 -1.20
N GLU A 156 10.37 6.63 0.04
CA GLU A 156 11.02 5.35 0.35
C GLU A 156 10.05 4.18 0.13
N ILE A 157 8.78 4.30 0.55
CA ILE A 157 7.73 3.30 0.29
C ILE A 157 7.55 3.08 -1.21
N ASP A 158 7.51 4.15 -2.01
CA ASP A 158 7.39 4.06 -3.46
C ASP A 158 8.58 3.37 -4.12
N SER A 159 9.76 3.46 -3.52
CA SER A 159 10.99 2.80 -3.98
C SER A 159 11.04 1.30 -3.67
N LEU A 160 10.12 0.78 -2.85
CA LEU A 160 10.10 -0.63 -2.49
C LEU A 160 9.84 -1.52 -3.69
N ASN A 161 10.59 -2.61 -3.75
CA ASN A 161 10.44 -3.71 -4.69
C ASN A 161 10.85 -5.02 -4.00
N LYS A 162 10.66 -6.17 -4.66
CA LYS A 162 10.97 -7.49 -4.10
C LYS A 162 12.43 -7.63 -3.62
N ASN A 163 13.39 -6.96 -4.29
CA ASN A 163 14.81 -7.09 -3.98
C ASN A 163 15.24 -6.29 -2.74
N ASN A 164 14.54 -5.19 -2.42
CA ASN A 164 14.92 -4.30 -1.33
C ASN A 164 13.93 -4.27 -0.16
N PHE A 165 12.80 -4.98 -0.28
CA PHE A 165 11.73 -4.94 0.72
C PHE A 165 12.24 -5.33 2.11
N ILE A 166 12.88 -6.49 2.25
CA ILE A 166 13.35 -6.99 3.55
C ILE A 166 14.34 -6.04 4.20
N SER A 167 15.29 -5.49 3.42
CA SER A 167 16.30 -4.60 3.97
C SER A 167 15.78 -3.22 4.37
N LYS A 168 14.70 -2.73 3.71
CA LYS A 168 14.16 -1.39 3.92
C LYS A 168 12.91 -1.35 4.80
N SER A 169 12.11 -2.41 4.85
CA SER A 169 10.82 -2.44 5.56
C SER A 169 10.94 -2.05 7.02
N LYS A 170 11.90 -2.62 7.76
CA LYS A 170 12.13 -2.31 9.18
C LYS A 170 12.45 -0.83 9.42
N SER A 171 13.27 -0.22 8.55
CA SER A 171 13.59 1.21 8.63
C SER A 171 12.37 2.08 8.37
N ILE A 172 11.56 1.73 7.37
CA ILE A 172 10.32 2.44 7.02
C ILE A 172 9.30 2.33 8.16
N GLU A 173 9.09 1.13 8.70
CA GLU A 173 8.19 0.88 9.83
C GLU A 173 8.60 1.70 11.06
N SER A 174 9.89 1.71 11.41
CA SER A 174 10.40 2.53 12.51
C SER A 174 10.13 4.03 12.29
N LYS A 175 10.28 4.54 11.05
CA LYS A 175 9.95 5.92 10.71
C LYS A 175 8.45 6.20 10.83
N ILE A 176 7.60 5.27 10.38
CA ILE A 176 6.14 5.38 10.53
C ILE A 176 5.76 5.39 12.02
N ASP A 177 6.36 4.50 12.81
CA ASP A 177 6.10 4.42 14.26
C ASP A 177 6.53 5.68 15.01
N SER A 178 7.54 6.39 14.53
CA SER A 178 7.99 7.66 15.11
C SER A 178 7.07 8.85 14.82
N ILE A 179 6.07 8.71 13.94
CA ILE A 179 5.10 9.76 13.64
C ILE A 179 4.18 9.94 14.85
N THR A 180 4.18 11.14 15.41
CA THR A 180 3.37 11.48 16.59
C THR A 180 1.93 11.87 16.27
N ASP A 181 1.68 12.38 15.06
CA ASP A 181 0.32 12.72 14.60
C ASP A 181 -0.42 11.44 14.18
N PRO A 182 -1.53 11.07 14.87
CA PRO A 182 -2.23 9.82 14.61
C PRO A 182 -2.89 9.77 13.23
N GLU A 183 -3.36 10.90 12.71
CA GLU A 183 -4.03 10.96 11.41
C GLU A 183 -3.01 10.76 10.28
N ILE A 184 -1.87 11.45 10.36
CA ILE A 184 -0.77 11.31 9.40
C ILE A 184 -0.20 9.89 9.47
N LYS A 185 0.02 9.37 10.68
CA LYS A 185 0.49 7.99 10.88
C LYS A 185 -0.42 6.98 10.20
N ASN A 186 -1.74 7.09 10.40
CA ASN A 186 -2.72 6.20 9.78
C ASN A 186 -2.72 6.32 8.24
N LYS A 187 -2.62 7.54 7.71
CA LYS A 187 -2.53 7.75 6.24
C LYS A 187 -1.29 7.07 5.66
N ILE A 188 -0.11 7.28 6.26
CA ILE A 188 1.15 6.72 5.76
C ILE A 188 1.19 5.20 5.92
N SER A 189 0.65 4.65 7.03
CA SER A 189 0.50 3.21 7.22
C SER A 189 -0.34 2.58 6.11
N LYS A 190 -1.48 3.18 5.74
CA LYS A 190 -2.30 2.71 4.62
C LYS A 190 -1.59 2.79 3.27
N ILE A 191 -0.78 3.84 3.03
CA ILE A 191 0.05 3.93 1.81
C ILE A 191 1.05 2.78 1.79
N TYR A 192 1.69 2.47 2.92
CA TYR A 192 2.64 1.37 3.06
C TYR A 192 1.98 0.01 2.81
N GLU A 193 0.87 -0.29 3.47
CA GLU A 193 0.09 -1.52 3.27
C GLU A 193 -0.34 -1.71 1.81
N ASN A 194 -0.86 -0.65 1.19
CA ASN A 194 -1.25 -0.68 -0.22
C ASN A 194 -0.05 -0.90 -1.16
N ALA A 195 1.11 -0.29 -0.88
CA ALA A 195 2.31 -0.50 -1.66
C ALA A 195 2.78 -1.97 -1.59
N ILE A 196 2.76 -2.57 -0.40
CA ILE A 196 3.08 -3.98 -0.19
C ILE A 196 2.13 -4.87 -0.99
N LYS A 197 0.82 -4.65 -0.87
CA LYS A 197 -0.21 -5.42 -1.56
C LYS A 197 -0.10 -5.29 -3.08
N ASN A 198 -0.04 -4.06 -3.61
CA ASN A 198 -0.05 -3.79 -5.04
C ASN A 198 1.23 -4.26 -5.76
N LYS A 199 2.36 -4.27 -5.06
CA LYS A 199 3.65 -4.71 -5.60
C LYS A 199 3.95 -6.19 -5.30
N ASN A 200 3.01 -6.91 -4.67
CA ASN A 200 3.18 -8.32 -4.24
C ASN A 200 4.49 -8.52 -3.45
N LEU A 201 4.75 -7.65 -2.47
CA LEU A 201 5.95 -7.72 -1.63
C LEU A 201 5.80 -8.74 -0.49
N ASN A 202 4.59 -9.26 -0.26
CA ASN A 202 4.23 -10.19 0.81
C ASN A 202 4.70 -11.63 0.56
N VAL A 203 5.28 -11.91 -0.60
CA VAL A 203 5.73 -13.26 -0.91
C VAL A 203 6.99 -13.54 -0.10
N SER A 204 6.99 -14.64 0.63
CA SER A 204 8.20 -15.21 1.21
C SER A 204 9.36 -15.13 0.20
N ASN A 205 10.55 -14.72 0.64
CA ASN A 205 11.72 -14.72 -0.25
C ASN A 205 12.22 -16.14 -0.56
N TYR A 206 11.57 -17.12 0.00
CA TYR A 206 11.90 -18.51 -0.18
C TYR A 206 10.96 -19.15 -1.19
N PRO A 207 11.49 -19.98 -2.09
CA PRO A 207 10.67 -20.65 -3.08
C PRO A 207 9.65 -21.58 -2.43
N VAL A 208 8.40 -21.52 -2.90
CA VAL A 208 7.31 -22.41 -2.46
C VAL A 208 7.26 -23.58 -3.45
N ASN A 209 8.37 -24.27 -3.60
CA ASN A 209 8.48 -25.47 -4.44
C ASN A 209 9.30 -26.52 -3.69
N PRO A 210 8.73 -27.67 -3.32
CA PRO A 210 9.45 -28.72 -2.60
C PRO A 210 10.63 -29.30 -3.39
N ASP A 211 10.63 -29.18 -4.71
CA ASP A 211 11.70 -29.67 -5.58
C ASP A 211 12.83 -28.64 -5.77
N ASP A 212 12.73 -27.45 -5.17
CA ASP A 212 13.80 -26.47 -5.22
C ASP A 212 15.06 -26.97 -4.53
N SER A 213 16.22 -26.68 -5.11
CA SER A 213 17.51 -27.12 -4.61
C SER A 213 17.79 -26.72 -3.15
N LEU A 214 17.19 -25.62 -2.69
CA LEU A 214 17.26 -25.16 -1.31
C LEU A 214 16.78 -26.22 -0.30
N TYR A 215 15.80 -27.04 -0.68
CA TYR A 215 15.18 -28.02 0.23
C TYR A 215 15.69 -29.44 0.02
N GLN A 216 16.66 -29.64 -0.85
CA GLN A 216 17.20 -30.95 -1.15
C GLN A 216 18.36 -31.32 -0.21
N ASN A 217 18.42 -32.59 0.18
CA ASN A 217 19.53 -33.14 0.98
C ASN A 217 19.77 -32.48 2.34
N LEU A 218 18.71 -31.90 2.94
CA LEU A 218 18.78 -31.27 4.26
C LEU A 218 19.05 -32.31 5.35
N LYS A 219 19.99 -31.99 6.26
CA LYS A 219 20.22 -32.78 7.47
C LYS A 219 19.25 -32.33 8.56
N THR A 220 18.82 -33.28 9.39
CA THR A 220 18.07 -32.91 10.61
C THR A 220 19.00 -32.22 11.59
N LEU A 221 18.54 -31.14 12.19
CA LEU A 221 19.30 -30.38 13.21
C LEU A 221 19.27 -31.12 14.54
N GLU A 222 20.20 -32.03 14.73
CA GLU A 222 20.30 -32.91 15.89
C GLU A 222 21.61 -32.69 16.65
N GLY A 223 21.51 -32.41 17.98
CA GLY A 223 22.65 -32.14 18.84
C GLY A 223 23.27 -30.76 18.69
N LYS A 224 22.64 -29.87 17.92
CA LYS A 224 23.01 -28.45 17.76
C LYS A 224 21.75 -27.61 17.88
N SER A 225 21.76 -26.58 18.73
CA SER A 225 20.59 -25.70 18.87
C SER A 225 20.39 -24.81 17.64
N LEU A 226 19.15 -24.37 17.39
CA LEU A 226 18.86 -23.34 16.39
C LEU A 226 19.65 -22.06 16.66
N LYS A 227 19.81 -21.69 17.94
CA LYS A 227 20.62 -20.53 18.34
C LYS A 227 22.06 -20.69 17.87
N ASP A 228 22.68 -21.85 18.08
CA ASP A 228 24.08 -22.09 17.72
C ASP A 228 24.22 -22.13 16.19
N LEU A 229 23.27 -22.76 15.48
CA LEU A 229 23.25 -22.75 14.01
C LEU A 229 23.24 -21.34 13.45
N LEU A 230 22.34 -20.46 13.96
CA LEU A 230 22.26 -19.06 13.50
C LEU A 230 23.54 -18.29 13.81
N ASN A 231 24.07 -18.40 15.04
CA ASN A 231 25.28 -17.71 15.47
C ASN A 231 26.51 -18.10 14.63
N GLU A 232 26.69 -19.37 14.32
CA GLU A 232 27.78 -19.86 13.46
C GLU A 232 27.69 -19.30 12.03
N ASN A 233 26.51 -18.95 11.58
CA ASN A 233 26.27 -18.38 10.27
C ASN A 233 26.07 -16.83 10.28
N GLY A 234 26.51 -16.18 11.36
CA GLY A 234 26.49 -14.71 11.47
C GLY A 234 25.12 -14.08 11.65
N SER A 235 24.13 -14.87 12.11
CA SER A 235 22.77 -14.42 12.40
C SER A 235 22.40 -14.71 13.86
N SER A 236 21.19 -14.32 14.28
CA SER A 236 20.70 -14.49 15.63
C SER A 236 19.22 -14.84 15.69
N ILE A 237 18.80 -15.38 16.84
CA ILE A 237 17.38 -15.63 17.15
C ILE A 237 16.55 -14.32 17.06
N SER A 238 17.12 -13.19 17.50
CA SER A 238 16.45 -11.90 17.41
C SER A 238 16.21 -11.49 15.96
N GLU A 239 17.22 -11.62 15.11
CA GLU A 239 17.11 -11.29 13.69
C GLU A 239 16.10 -12.17 12.97
N LEU A 240 16.06 -13.48 13.26
CA LEU A 240 15.05 -14.37 12.69
C LEU A 240 13.63 -14.00 13.15
N ASN A 241 13.45 -13.70 14.43
CA ASN A 241 12.17 -13.24 14.96
C ASN A 241 11.74 -11.90 14.33
N ASP A 242 12.67 -10.95 14.21
CA ASP A 242 12.44 -9.67 13.56
C ASP A 242 12.06 -9.83 12.08
N LYS A 243 12.74 -10.74 11.36
CA LYS A 243 12.43 -11.08 9.96
C LYS A 243 11.01 -11.63 9.83
N ILE A 244 10.63 -12.57 10.70
CA ILE A 244 9.27 -13.13 10.73
C ILE A 244 8.25 -12.03 11.04
N LEU A 245 8.43 -11.25 12.10
CA LEU A 245 7.49 -10.22 12.52
C LEU A 245 7.31 -9.13 11.46
N THR A 246 8.41 -8.68 10.84
CA THR A 246 8.39 -7.68 9.77
C THR A 246 7.59 -8.17 8.57
N GLY A 247 7.80 -9.42 8.15
CA GLY A 247 7.04 -9.98 7.04
C GLY A 247 5.58 -10.27 7.37
N VAL A 248 5.27 -10.69 8.61
CA VAL A 248 3.89 -10.85 9.09
C VAL A 248 3.15 -9.52 9.05
N ARG A 249 3.77 -8.43 9.52
CA ARG A 249 3.17 -7.08 9.44
C ARG A 249 2.97 -6.65 7.99
N ALA A 250 3.94 -6.92 7.16
CA ALA A 250 3.88 -6.62 5.73
C ALA A 250 2.81 -7.42 4.99
N ALA A 251 2.62 -8.68 5.36
CA ALA A 251 1.56 -9.55 4.81
C ALA A 251 0.16 -9.20 5.34
N GLY A 252 0.10 -8.38 6.39
CA GLY A 252 -1.14 -8.08 7.12
C GLY A 252 -1.38 -9.07 8.25
N VAL A 253 -1.18 -8.61 9.50
CA VAL A 253 -1.44 -9.42 10.69
C VAL A 253 -2.84 -10.02 10.63
N GLY A 254 -2.94 -11.32 10.85
CA GLY A 254 -4.20 -12.05 10.77
C GLY A 254 -4.56 -12.54 9.35
N SER A 255 -3.71 -12.33 8.36
CA SER A 255 -3.94 -12.83 7.00
C SER A 255 -3.39 -14.25 6.79
N ARG A 256 -3.87 -14.91 5.73
CA ARG A 256 -3.36 -16.20 5.26
C ARG A 256 -1.90 -16.10 4.84
N GLU A 257 -1.57 -15.02 4.13
CA GLU A 257 -0.23 -14.69 3.66
C GLU A 257 0.75 -14.53 4.82
N ALA A 258 0.34 -13.90 5.93
CA ALA A 258 1.16 -13.76 7.14
C ALA A 258 1.51 -15.10 7.76
N THR A 259 0.56 -16.04 7.79
CA THR A 259 0.79 -17.41 8.27
C THR A 259 1.76 -18.17 7.38
N VAL A 260 1.56 -18.13 6.06
CA VAL A 260 2.46 -18.76 5.08
C VAL A 260 3.85 -18.14 5.14
N TYR A 261 3.94 -16.81 5.25
CA TYR A 261 5.20 -16.11 5.39
C TYR A 261 6.01 -16.60 6.61
N SER A 262 5.34 -16.76 7.75
CA SER A 262 5.98 -17.23 8.98
C SER A 262 6.57 -18.62 8.81
N ALA A 263 5.79 -19.55 8.26
CA ALA A 263 6.21 -20.92 7.98
C ALA A 263 7.41 -20.96 7.04
N MET A 264 7.29 -20.29 5.89
CA MET A 264 8.32 -20.29 4.86
C MET A 264 9.61 -19.61 5.30
N THR A 265 9.51 -18.55 6.14
CA THR A 265 10.70 -17.88 6.68
C THR A 265 11.48 -18.79 7.61
N LEU A 266 10.80 -19.55 8.49
CA LEU A 266 11.48 -20.51 9.36
C LEU A 266 12.15 -21.63 8.55
N ILE A 267 11.37 -22.28 7.68
CA ILE A 267 11.84 -23.40 6.85
C ILE A 267 13.03 -22.95 5.96
N GLY A 268 12.86 -21.85 5.23
CA GLY A 268 13.86 -21.34 4.31
C GLY A 268 15.14 -20.92 5.00
N THR A 269 15.04 -20.22 6.16
CA THR A 269 16.24 -19.80 6.92
C THR A 269 17.05 -20.99 7.41
N VAL A 270 16.40 -22.06 7.90
CA VAL A 270 17.12 -23.24 8.36
C VAL A 270 17.70 -24.02 7.17
N ALA A 271 16.96 -24.06 6.06
CA ALA A 271 17.40 -24.73 4.82
C ALA A 271 18.59 -24.03 4.15
N GLU A 272 18.71 -22.69 4.22
CA GLU A 272 19.90 -21.94 3.76
C GLU A 272 21.21 -22.46 4.37
N TYR A 273 21.13 -23.01 5.56
CA TYR A 273 22.29 -23.58 6.28
C TYR A 273 22.41 -25.11 6.13
N GLY A 274 21.59 -25.71 5.24
CA GLY A 274 21.62 -27.14 4.95
C GLY A 274 20.91 -28.02 5.97
N TYR A 275 20.02 -27.45 6.78
CA TYR A 275 19.33 -28.19 7.84
C TYR A 275 17.82 -28.06 7.73
N LYS A 276 17.09 -28.99 8.41
CA LYS A 276 15.67 -28.93 8.76
C LYS A 276 15.52 -29.14 10.27
N LEU A 277 14.47 -28.57 10.87
CA LEU A 277 14.20 -28.76 12.28
C LEU A 277 13.77 -30.22 12.57
N PRO A 278 14.15 -30.78 13.74
CA PRO A 278 13.78 -32.13 14.09
C PRO A 278 12.33 -32.25 14.53
N TYR A 279 11.70 -33.36 14.21
CA TYR A 279 10.41 -33.74 14.77
C TYR A 279 10.57 -34.16 16.24
N TYR A 280 9.65 -33.71 17.11
CA TYR A 280 9.62 -34.09 18.51
C TYR A 280 8.17 -34.41 18.92
N TRP A 281 7.81 -35.66 19.15
CA TRP A 281 6.46 -36.06 19.50
C TRP A 281 5.99 -35.43 20.83
N GLY A 282 4.83 -34.73 20.79
CA GLY A 282 4.33 -33.90 21.89
C GLY A 282 4.99 -32.55 21.99
N GLY A 283 5.79 -32.18 20.99
CA GLY A 283 6.46 -30.88 20.86
C GLY A 283 5.50 -29.77 20.48
N THR A 284 4.49 -29.51 21.30
CA THR A 284 3.57 -28.36 21.10
C THR A 284 4.28 -27.08 21.49
N TYR A 285 4.35 -26.12 20.55
CA TYR A 285 4.95 -24.82 20.81
C TYR A 285 3.91 -23.72 20.65
N GLN A 286 3.50 -23.14 21.77
CA GLN A 286 2.45 -22.11 21.83
C GLN A 286 2.99 -20.70 22.12
N LYS A 287 4.31 -20.50 22.09
CA LYS A 287 4.93 -19.19 22.35
C LYS A 287 5.12 -18.43 21.04
N MET A 288 5.13 -17.09 21.16
CA MET A 288 5.51 -16.24 20.05
C MET A 288 7.03 -16.30 19.81
N GLY A 289 7.41 -16.23 18.54
CA GLY A 289 8.81 -16.32 18.11
C GLY A 289 9.30 -17.75 17.94
N VAL A 290 10.59 -17.93 17.69
CA VAL A 290 11.24 -19.23 17.55
C VAL A 290 11.87 -19.68 18.87
N ASN A 291 11.91 -20.99 19.08
CA ASN A 291 12.59 -21.52 20.27
C ASN A 291 14.10 -21.70 19.99
N PRO A 292 14.97 -21.00 20.71
CA PRO A 292 16.41 -21.10 20.52
C PRO A 292 16.99 -22.50 20.75
N LYS A 293 16.26 -23.38 21.44
CA LYS A 293 16.68 -24.74 21.79
C LYS A 293 16.24 -25.81 20.80
N TRP A 294 15.56 -25.48 19.72
CA TRP A 294 15.27 -26.50 18.70
C TRP A 294 16.57 -27.08 18.17
N GLY A 295 16.66 -28.41 18.15
CA GLY A 295 17.86 -29.18 17.82
C GLY A 295 18.68 -29.66 19.01
N ASP A 296 18.51 -29.07 20.21
CA ASP A 296 19.17 -29.56 21.42
C ASP A 296 18.66 -30.94 21.83
N ASN A 297 19.50 -31.74 22.47
CA ASN A 297 19.06 -32.94 23.15
C ASN A 297 18.25 -32.55 24.39
N VAL A 298 16.97 -32.88 24.40
CA VAL A 298 16.02 -32.56 25.48
C VAL A 298 15.48 -33.80 26.18
N GLY A 299 16.06 -34.95 25.87
CA GLY A 299 15.59 -36.25 26.35
C GLY A 299 14.50 -36.86 25.45
N PRO A 300 14.04 -38.08 25.80
CA PRO A 300 13.06 -38.78 24.98
C PRO A 300 11.68 -38.14 25.05
N SER A 301 11.01 -38.02 23.89
CA SER A 301 9.57 -37.78 23.83
C SER A 301 8.77 -39.04 24.23
N ALA A 302 7.46 -38.86 24.45
CA ALA A 302 6.55 -40.01 24.46
C ALA A 302 6.65 -40.77 23.12
N THR A 303 6.44 -42.07 23.14
CA THR A 303 6.48 -42.88 21.91
C THR A 303 5.31 -42.48 20.98
N SER A 304 5.63 -42.16 19.73
CA SER A 304 4.63 -41.79 18.71
C SER A 304 3.72 -42.98 18.36
N ARG A 305 2.60 -42.71 17.67
CA ARG A 305 1.70 -43.75 17.12
C ARG A 305 2.42 -44.79 16.26
N GLY A 306 3.52 -44.39 15.60
CA GLY A 306 4.38 -45.28 14.83
C GLY A 306 5.45 -46.02 15.63
N GLY A 307 5.47 -45.89 16.95
CA GLY A 307 6.45 -46.54 17.83
C GLY A 307 7.80 -45.84 17.94
N ASN A 308 7.98 -44.70 17.29
CA ASN A 308 9.25 -43.95 17.30
C ASN A 308 9.34 -43.05 18.54
N THR A 309 10.55 -42.96 19.12
CA THR A 309 10.90 -42.02 20.18
C THR A 309 11.91 -41.03 19.69
N TYR A 310 11.68 -39.73 19.98
CA TYR A 310 12.51 -38.64 19.53
C TYR A 310 13.27 -38.00 20.70
N TYR A 311 14.44 -37.48 20.48
CA TYR A 311 15.35 -36.98 21.52
C TYR A 311 15.74 -35.51 21.40
N TYR A 312 15.54 -34.93 20.21
CA TYR A 312 16.00 -33.57 19.90
C TYR A 312 14.83 -32.62 19.88
N GLY A 313 14.95 -31.50 20.56
CA GLY A 313 13.93 -30.46 20.65
C GLY A 313 13.45 -29.99 19.29
N GLY A 314 12.15 -29.96 19.11
CA GLY A 314 11.48 -29.60 17.88
C GLY A 314 9.98 -29.38 18.12
N MET A 315 9.21 -29.48 17.06
CA MET A 315 7.75 -29.46 17.11
C MET A 315 7.20 -30.79 16.58
N ASP A 316 5.98 -31.14 16.98
CA ASP A 316 5.20 -32.12 16.22
C ASP A 316 4.40 -31.41 15.10
N CYS A 317 3.63 -32.17 14.30
CA CYS A 317 2.85 -31.63 13.21
C CYS A 317 1.87 -30.54 13.67
N SER A 318 1.18 -30.75 14.78
CA SER A 318 0.24 -29.79 15.37
C SER A 318 0.95 -28.59 16.00
N GLY A 319 2.09 -28.82 16.62
CA GLY A 319 2.94 -27.77 17.20
C GLY A 319 3.44 -26.80 16.15
N PHE A 320 3.92 -27.30 15.02
CA PHE A 320 4.34 -26.45 13.89
C PHE A 320 3.17 -25.69 13.28
N PHE A 321 2.06 -26.39 13.02
CA PHE A 321 0.87 -25.75 12.46
C PHE A 321 0.39 -24.58 13.33
N ASN A 322 0.18 -24.84 14.63
CA ASN A 322 -0.24 -23.81 15.57
C ASN A 322 0.78 -22.69 15.73
N TRP A 323 2.08 -22.99 15.70
CA TRP A 323 3.12 -21.99 15.74
C TRP A 323 3.01 -21.05 14.53
N ALA A 324 2.92 -21.58 13.30
CA ALA A 324 2.84 -20.78 12.08
C ALA A 324 1.62 -19.88 12.06
N VAL A 325 0.43 -20.43 12.41
CA VAL A 325 -0.82 -19.66 12.49
C VAL A 325 -0.75 -18.61 13.59
N SER A 326 -0.19 -18.92 14.77
CA SER A 326 -0.03 -17.96 15.86
C SER A 326 0.91 -16.81 15.47
N GLN A 327 2.01 -17.09 14.77
CA GLN A 327 2.89 -16.03 14.26
C GLN A 327 2.13 -15.11 13.29
N GLY A 328 1.41 -15.67 12.32
CA GLY A 328 0.62 -14.90 11.35
C GLY A 328 -0.47 -14.06 12.00
N MET A 329 -1.11 -14.61 13.04
CA MET A 329 -2.16 -13.92 13.82
C MET A 329 -1.61 -12.95 14.86
N GLN A 330 -0.32 -13.00 15.20
CA GLN A 330 0.28 -12.32 16.35
C GLN A 330 -0.50 -12.59 17.66
N LYS A 331 -1.04 -13.80 17.78
CA LYS A 331 -1.84 -14.26 18.92
C LYS A 331 -1.64 -15.74 19.14
N THR A 332 -1.19 -16.12 20.34
CA THR A 332 -1.06 -17.52 20.72
C THR A 332 -2.43 -18.19 20.81
N ALA A 333 -2.65 -19.24 20.05
CA ALA A 333 -3.90 -19.99 20.03
C ALA A 333 -3.72 -21.39 19.42
N VAL A 334 -4.71 -22.27 19.66
CA VAL A 334 -4.91 -23.55 18.96
C VAL A 334 -5.92 -23.29 17.84
N TRP A 335 -5.56 -23.59 16.60
CA TRP A 335 -6.34 -23.20 15.44
C TRP A 335 -6.94 -24.35 14.64
N TYR A 336 -6.58 -25.60 14.92
CA TYR A 336 -7.00 -26.77 14.13
C TYR A 336 -8.16 -27.58 14.77
N ASP A 337 -8.56 -27.27 16.01
CA ASP A 337 -9.59 -28.04 16.69
C ASP A 337 -10.99 -27.75 16.11
N ASP A 338 -11.78 -28.82 15.96
CA ASP A 338 -13.22 -28.79 15.61
C ASP A 338 -13.57 -28.03 14.32
N LYS A 339 -12.69 -28.10 13.32
CA LYS A 339 -12.99 -27.51 12.02
C LYS A 339 -13.79 -28.46 11.13
N PRO A 340 -14.73 -27.92 10.31
CA PRO A 340 -15.40 -28.72 9.30
C PRO A 340 -14.38 -29.34 8.33
N LYS A 341 -14.44 -30.65 8.14
CA LYS A 341 -13.60 -31.39 7.22
C LYS A 341 -14.26 -31.46 5.85
N ILE A 342 -13.56 -30.98 4.82
CA ILE A 342 -14.01 -31.09 3.44
C ILE A 342 -13.28 -32.28 2.82
N GLU A 343 -14.04 -33.23 2.30
CA GLU A 343 -13.49 -34.40 1.64
C GLU A 343 -12.81 -34.00 0.30
N LEU A 344 -11.62 -34.53 0.06
CA LEU A 344 -10.85 -34.29 -1.14
C LEU A 344 -11.06 -35.35 -2.23
N SER A 345 -11.65 -36.49 -1.90
CA SER A 345 -11.91 -37.57 -2.86
C SER A 345 -12.65 -37.04 -4.10
N GLY A 346 -12.14 -37.39 -5.29
CA GLY A 346 -12.70 -36.97 -6.55
C GLY A 346 -12.53 -35.48 -6.92
N LYS A 347 -11.86 -34.67 -6.10
CA LYS A 347 -11.60 -33.26 -6.43
C LYS A 347 -10.50 -33.14 -7.50
N SER A 348 -10.73 -32.32 -8.51
CA SER A 348 -9.79 -32.01 -9.59
C SER A 348 -9.29 -30.56 -9.56
N THR A 349 -9.85 -29.75 -8.67
CA THR A 349 -9.49 -28.35 -8.42
C THR A 349 -9.24 -28.12 -6.95
N ALA A 350 -8.48 -27.09 -6.60
CA ALA A 350 -8.25 -26.73 -5.21
C ALA A 350 -9.55 -26.28 -4.54
N VAL A 351 -9.87 -26.89 -3.38
CA VAL A 351 -11.01 -26.51 -2.52
C VAL A 351 -10.53 -25.82 -1.24
N CYS A 352 -9.30 -26.06 -0.82
CA CYS A 352 -8.59 -25.33 0.21
C CYS A 352 -7.82 -24.14 -0.36
N LYS A 353 -7.54 -23.18 0.51
CA LYS A 353 -6.69 -22.01 0.21
C LYS A 353 -5.36 -22.11 0.95
N ILE A 354 -4.38 -21.31 0.57
CA ILE A 354 -3.17 -21.13 1.38
C ILE A 354 -3.55 -20.75 2.81
N GLY A 355 -2.79 -21.19 3.79
CA GLY A 355 -3.09 -20.96 5.21
C GLY A 355 -4.12 -21.93 5.81
N ASP A 356 -4.89 -22.69 5.01
CA ASP A 356 -5.74 -23.77 5.51
C ASP A 356 -4.90 -25.00 5.87
N ALA A 357 -5.52 -25.95 6.60
CA ALA A 357 -4.89 -27.20 6.93
C ALA A 357 -5.28 -28.33 5.97
N LEU A 358 -4.33 -29.23 5.71
CA LEU A 358 -4.62 -30.59 5.28
C LEU A 358 -4.38 -31.51 6.46
N SER A 359 -5.41 -32.24 6.87
CA SER A 359 -5.36 -33.09 8.06
C SER A 359 -5.86 -34.50 7.80
N CYS A 360 -5.36 -35.43 8.59
CA CYS A 360 -5.90 -36.77 8.73
C CYS A 360 -5.72 -37.22 10.18
N PRO A 361 -6.36 -38.32 10.64
CA PRO A 361 -6.14 -38.84 11.99
C PRO A 361 -4.64 -39.07 12.26
N GLY A 362 -4.06 -38.28 13.17
CA GLY A 362 -2.67 -38.34 13.58
C GLY A 362 -1.69 -37.47 12.83
N HIS A 363 -2.14 -36.67 11.84
CA HIS A 363 -1.27 -35.73 11.16
C HIS A 363 -2.00 -34.46 10.65
N ILE A 364 -1.29 -33.36 10.64
CA ILE A 364 -1.76 -32.07 10.10
C ILE A 364 -0.61 -31.35 9.39
N ALA A 365 -0.91 -30.70 8.28
CA ALA A 365 0.02 -29.91 7.49
C ALA A 365 -0.58 -28.56 7.11
N LEU A 366 0.26 -27.54 6.94
CA LEU A 366 -0.13 -26.21 6.52
C LEU A 366 -0.01 -26.08 4.98
N ILE A 367 -1.07 -25.62 4.32
CA ILE A 367 -1.00 -25.29 2.89
C ILE A 367 -0.25 -23.98 2.72
N VAL A 368 0.89 -24.02 2.05
CA VAL A 368 1.74 -22.85 1.77
C VAL A 368 1.72 -22.43 0.30
N GLY A 369 1.20 -23.27 -0.58
CA GLY A 369 1.08 -22.98 -2.02
C GLY A 369 0.05 -23.87 -2.69
N ILE A 370 -0.35 -23.46 -3.89
CA ILE A 370 -1.27 -24.20 -4.77
C ILE A 370 -0.63 -24.26 -6.15
N ASP A 371 -0.35 -25.46 -6.64
CA ASP A 371 0.14 -25.73 -7.98
C ASP A 371 -1.02 -26.20 -8.86
N GLU A 372 -1.68 -25.27 -9.51
CA GLU A 372 -2.82 -25.53 -10.39
C GLU A 372 -2.40 -26.34 -11.64
N ALA A 373 -1.16 -26.16 -12.11
CA ALA A 373 -0.69 -26.84 -13.30
C ALA A 373 -0.54 -28.35 -13.06
N ASN A 374 -0.01 -28.73 -11.90
CA ASN A 374 0.18 -30.12 -11.48
C ASN A 374 -0.93 -30.64 -10.58
N LYS A 375 -1.97 -29.82 -10.30
CA LYS A 375 -3.13 -30.15 -9.46
C LYS A 375 -2.74 -30.61 -8.06
N ARG A 376 -1.88 -29.87 -7.38
CA ARG A 376 -1.32 -30.21 -6.07
C ARG A 376 -1.38 -29.04 -5.11
N TYR A 377 -1.61 -29.35 -3.84
CA TYR A 377 -1.29 -28.47 -2.72
C TYR A 377 0.18 -28.61 -2.37
N ILE A 378 0.88 -27.50 -2.20
CA ILE A 378 2.21 -27.46 -1.59
C ILE A 378 2.01 -27.25 -0.11
N ILE A 379 2.60 -28.12 0.71
CA ILE A 379 2.41 -28.11 2.16
C ILE A 379 3.74 -27.95 2.89
N ALA A 380 3.68 -27.30 4.04
CA ALA A 380 4.71 -27.33 5.04
C ALA A 380 4.25 -28.28 6.16
N GLU A 381 5.06 -29.24 6.49
CA GLU A 381 4.72 -30.28 7.45
C GLU A 381 5.91 -30.66 8.34
N GLU A 382 5.60 -30.98 9.60
CA GLU A 382 6.51 -31.62 10.53
C GLU A 382 6.16 -33.13 10.58
N ASN A 383 6.88 -33.94 9.83
CA ASN A 383 6.66 -35.38 9.75
C ASN A 383 7.92 -36.17 10.20
N SER A 384 9.03 -36.03 9.49
CA SER A 384 10.35 -36.55 9.87
C SER A 384 11.40 -35.44 9.85
N GLY A 385 11.00 -34.28 10.39
CA GLY A 385 11.65 -33.00 10.32
C GLY A 385 10.88 -32.04 9.43
N LEU A 386 10.94 -30.75 9.78
CA LEU A 386 10.19 -29.67 9.15
C LEU A 386 10.62 -29.49 7.69
N SER A 387 9.70 -29.73 6.78
CA SER A 387 9.99 -29.75 5.32
C SER A 387 8.79 -29.33 4.47
N LEU A 388 9.05 -29.12 3.18
CA LEU A 388 8.02 -28.97 2.17
C LEU A 388 7.74 -30.31 1.49
N SER A 389 6.47 -30.53 1.17
CA SER A 389 6.04 -31.64 0.33
C SER A 389 4.79 -31.25 -0.48
N SER A 390 4.17 -32.20 -1.16
CA SER A 390 2.95 -31.92 -1.92
C SER A 390 1.92 -33.02 -1.82
N ILE A 391 0.64 -32.63 -1.88
CA ILE A 391 -0.52 -33.53 -1.85
C ILE A 391 -1.38 -33.23 -3.06
N PRO A 392 -1.79 -34.24 -3.87
CA PRO A 392 -2.73 -34.03 -4.97
C PRO A 392 -4.06 -33.45 -4.48
N PHE A 393 -4.79 -32.69 -5.33
CA PHE A 393 -6.07 -32.07 -4.97
C PHE A 393 -7.14 -33.08 -4.53
N ASN A 394 -7.06 -34.31 -5.01
CA ASN A 394 -7.95 -35.41 -4.61
C ASN A 394 -7.55 -36.10 -3.31
N GLY A 395 -6.52 -35.61 -2.61
CA GLY A 395 -6.07 -36.20 -1.34
C GLY A 395 -5.50 -37.62 -1.46
N SER A 396 -5.03 -38.05 -2.64
CA SER A 396 -4.57 -39.43 -2.88
C SER A 396 -3.23 -39.77 -2.22
N ARG A 397 -2.61 -38.86 -1.48
CA ARG A 397 -1.54 -39.14 -0.53
C ARG A 397 -2.18 -39.60 0.79
N TYR A 398 -1.62 -40.62 1.38
CA TYR A 398 -2.10 -41.18 2.64
C TYR A 398 -1.04 -41.03 3.73
N TYR A 399 -1.47 -40.88 4.97
CA TYR A 399 -0.66 -41.00 6.17
C TYR A 399 -1.14 -42.26 6.93
N GLY A 400 -0.32 -43.33 6.91
CA GLY A 400 -0.80 -44.67 7.25
C GLY A 400 -1.91 -45.06 6.26
N ASP A 401 -3.05 -45.49 6.75
CA ASP A 401 -4.24 -45.87 5.96
C ASP A 401 -5.26 -44.74 5.80
N GLU A 402 -4.92 -43.52 6.28
CA GLU A 402 -5.85 -42.41 6.35
C GLU A 402 -5.64 -41.38 5.23
N GLN A 403 -6.71 -41.03 4.54
CA GLN A 403 -6.72 -39.99 3.51
C GLN A 403 -6.77 -38.61 4.15
N TYR A 404 -6.17 -37.61 3.47
CA TYR A 404 -6.22 -36.22 3.89
C TYR A 404 -7.58 -35.56 3.58
N PHE A 405 -7.99 -34.69 4.49
CA PHE A 405 -9.12 -33.78 4.37
C PHE A 405 -8.63 -32.34 4.37
N CYS A 406 -9.42 -31.45 3.79
CA CYS A 406 -9.21 -30.02 3.93
C CYS A 406 -9.93 -29.48 5.16
N GLU A 407 -9.24 -28.73 6.01
CA GLU A 407 -9.84 -27.97 7.10
C GLU A 407 -9.66 -26.49 6.87
N SER A 408 -10.75 -25.78 6.59
CA SER A 408 -10.69 -24.34 6.32
C SER A 408 -10.66 -23.51 7.59
N LEU A 409 -9.71 -22.57 7.63
CA LEU A 409 -9.61 -21.57 8.69
C LEU A 409 -10.17 -20.20 8.25
N SER A 410 -11.03 -20.16 7.25
CA SER A 410 -11.55 -18.89 6.68
C SER A 410 -12.27 -18.02 7.72
N ASP A 411 -12.85 -18.60 8.76
CA ASP A 411 -13.49 -17.91 9.89
C ASP A 411 -12.49 -17.25 10.86
N LYS A 412 -11.21 -17.58 10.75
CA LYS A 412 -10.15 -17.08 11.63
C LYS A 412 -9.32 -15.96 11.00
N TYR A 413 -9.20 -15.97 9.69
CA TYR A 413 -8.45 -14.95 8.98
C TYR A 413 -9.26 -13.67 8.78
N THR A 414 -8.56 -12.55 8.68
CA THR A 414 -9.18 -11.20 8.50
C THR A 414 -9.47 -10.86 7.04
N ASN A 415 -9.09 -11.74 6.11
CA ASN A 415 -9.27 -11.55 4.65
C ASN A 415 -9.63 -12.85 3.92
#